data_3eb5e4ae43abf1d6aaf7a74a165ad4c6
#
_entry.id   3eb5e4ae43abf1d6aaf7a74a165ad4c6
#
_cell.length_a   1.000
_cell.length_b   1.000
_cell.length_c   1.000
_cell.angle_alpha   90.00
_cell.angle_beta   90.00
_cell.angle_gamma   90.00
#
_symmetry.space_group_name_H-M   'P 1'
#
loop_
_entity.id
_entity.type
_entity.pdbx_description
1 polymer ?
#
loop_
_entity_poly.entity_id
_entity_poly.type
_entity_poly.pdbx_seq_one_letter_code
_entity_poly.pdbx_strand_id
1 'polypeptide(L)'
;MGIEGVGMSALARLLMAEGVAVTGCDLAPGPRARRLGVPVHHGHDPGHLADEDTLVVPTPVPPDHPEVVEARKRGLRVLRRMELLAHFLAQRPSAGVTGTHGKTTTTGMLAAILLEAGLDPWVFLGGELALLPGNARPGRGPRVAEVDESDPLFREVRVSVAVATNLEADHVAPPGERAPNYHESLEALREAMRGFLAGAETVVVPAADPGLLALTEGLPRRLFGPGGEVWAEAVDLSPSCTSFRLVHREGPLGEVHLRVPGKHNVHNALAAALAALALGASPEAISRGLSRFPGVGRRFERVGEVGGAWVVDDYAHHPTEVQATLEAALLSGRRVRVFFQPHRLLRTQELWEAFAQALKGAHEVVVLPVYTAGERGRESPEALSDRIAKRLEDLGRPARRMDKEEALAYARATARPEDLLLFMGAGDVTLLARRLVHEG
;
A
#
# COMPACT_ATOMS: atom_id res chain seq x y z
N MET A 1 -0.85 1.75 -21.16
CA MET A 1 0.04 0.57 -21.06
C MET A 1 -0.09 -0.06 -19.67
N GLY A 2 0.09 -1.41 -19.55
CA GLY A 2 0.05 -2.09 -18.26
C GLY A 2 -1.29 -2.01 -17.54
N ILE A 3 -2.40 -2.16 -18.28
CA ILE A 3 -3.77 -1.89 -17.79
C ILE A 3 -4.24 -2.91 -16.72
N GLU A 4 -3.61 -4.09 -16.62
CA GLU A 4 -3.87 -5.05 -15.54
C GLU A 4 -3.29 -4.57 -14.19
N GLY A 5 -2.30 -3.67 -14.22
CA GLY A 5 -1.73 -3.10 -13.00
C GLY A 5 -2.76 -2.35 -12.16
N VAL A 6 -2.66 -2.48 -10.81
CA VAL A 6 -3.63 -1.91 -9.86
C VAL A 6 -3.86 -0.42 -10.10
N GLY A 7 -2.79 0.39 -10.22
CA GLY A 7 -2.92 1.83 -10.43
C GLY A 7 -3.42 2.19 -11.83
N MET A 8 -3.02 1.44 -12.87
CA MET A 8 -3.44 1.74 -14.24
C MET A 8 -4.91 1.39 -14.47
N SER A 9 -5.39 0.25 -13.95
CA SER A 9 -6.81 -0.11 -14.03
C SER A 9 -7.72 0.86 -13.25
N ALA A 10 -7.22 1.40 -12.13
CA ALA A 10 -7.92 2.44 -11.37
C ALA A 10 -8.08 3.73 -12.19
N LEU A 11 -6.99 4.24 -12.79
CA LEU A 11 -7.02 5.43 -13.63
C LEU A 11 -7.90 5.24 -14.88
N ALA A 12 -7.83 4.06 -15.51
CA ALA A 12 -8.69 3.74 -16.65
C ALA A 12 -10.18 3.85 -16.26
N ARG A 13 -10.58 3.28 -15.13
CA ARG A 13 -11.96 3.39 -14.59
C ARG A 13 -12.38 4.84 -14.37
N LEU A 14 -11.49 5.64 -13.79
CA LEU A 14 -11.77 7.05 -13.49
C LEU A 14 -11.89 7.91 -14.75
N LEU A 15 -11.04 7.68 -15.74
CA LEU A 15 -11.14 8.33 -17.06
C LEU A 15 -12.45 7.99 -17.78
N MET A 16 -12.82 6.70 -17.77
CA MET A 16 -14.10 6.25 -18.35
C MET A 16 -15.31 6.93 -17.68
N ALA A 17 -15.27 7.10 -16.37
CA ALA A 17 -16.32 7.78 -15.63
C ALA A 17 -16.43 9.29 -15.98
N GLU A 18 -15.35 9.89 -16.46
CA GLU A 18 -15.34 11.26 -17.00
C GLU A 18 -15.67 11.33 -18.50
N GLY A 19 -16.07 10.19 -19.11
CA GLY A 19 -16.48 10.13 -20.52
C GLY A 19 -15.33 9.99 -21.51
N VAL A 20 -14.10 9.71 -21.03
CA VAL A 20 -12.93 9.50 -21.90
C VAL A 20 -12.97 8.08 -22.45
N ALA A 21 -12.81 7.93 -23.76
CA ALA A 21 -12.62 6.63 -24.39
C ALA A 21 -11.26 6.06 -23.99
N VAL A 22 -11.25 4.80 -23.55
CA VAL A 22 -10.03 4.13 -23.06
C VAL A 22 -9.83 2.81 -23.79
N THR A 23 -8.63 2.58 -24.27
CA THR A 23 -8.11 1.29 -24.69
C THR A 23 -6.92 0.89 -23.82
N GLY A 24 -6.45 -0.33 -23.89
CA GLY A 24 -5.31 -0.76 -23.08
C GLY A 24 -4.49 -1.86 -23.71
N CYS A 25 -3.28 -2.03 -23.20
CA CYS A 25 -2.44 -3.19 -23.46
C CYS A 25 -1.76 -3.68 -22.19
N ASP A 26 -1.49 -4.98 -22.12
CA ASP A 26 -0.76 -5.61 -21.02
C ASP A 26 -0.06 -6.88 -21.50
N LEU A 27 1.07 -7.23 -20.88
CA LEU A 27 1.78 -8.48 -21.18
C LEU A 27 0.93 -9.72 -20.88
N ALA A 28 0.08 -9.63 -19.85
CA ALA A 28 -0.81 -10.69 -19.43
C ALA A 28 -2.14 -10.11 -18.92
N PRO A 29 -3.06 -9.72 -19.85
CA PRO A 29 -4.35 -9.18 -19.47
C PRO A 29 -5.15 -10.15 -18.60
N GLY A 30 -5.51 -9.74 -17.41
CA GLY A 30 -6.14 -10.56 -16.40
C GLY A 30 -7.55 -10.09 -16.01
N PRO A 31 -8.01 -10.46 -14.81
CA PRO A 31 -9.37 -10.12 -14.34
C PRO A 31 -9.66 -8.63 -14.20
N ARG A 32 -8.64 -7.79 -13.86
CA ARG A 32 -8.85 -6.34 -13.71
C ARG A 32 -9.13 -5.68 -15.05
N ALA A 33 -8.31 -5.99 -16.05
CA ALA A 33 -8.48 -5.48 -17.40
C ALA A 33 -9.85 -5.92 -17.98
N ARG A 34 -10.23 -7.20 -17.81
CA ARG A 34 -11.55 -7.70 -18.26
C ARG A 34 -12.73 -6.98 -17.59
N ARG A 35 -12.63 -6.65 -16.29
CA ARG A 35 -13.69 -5.94 -15.55
C ARG A 35 -13.88 -4.48 -15.99
N LEU A 36 -12.94 -3.91 -16.73
CA LEU A 36 -13.11 -2.56 -17.29
C LEU A 36 -14.08 -2.54 -18.47
N GLY A 37 -14.22 -3.65 -19.22
CA GLY A 37 -15.11 -3.70 -20.38
C GLY A 37 -14.64 -2.87 -21.57
N VAL A 38 -13.33 -2.59 -21.65
CA VAL A 38 -12.69 -1.85 -22.75
C VAL A 38 -11.86 -2.78 -23.64
N PRO A 39 -11.54 -2.39 -24.87
CA PRO A 39 -10.60 -3.14 -25.70
C PRO A 39 -9.22 -3.23 -25.02
N VAL A 40 -8.67 -4.45 -24.89
CA VAL A 40 -7.35 -4.69 -24.30
C VAL A 40 -6.55 -5.61 -25.21
N HIS A 41 -5.39 -5.12 -25.63
CA HIS A 41 -4.43 -5.87 -26.44
C HIS A 41 -3.50 -6.70 -25.56
N HIS A 42 -3.16 -7.90 -26.01
CA HIS A 42 -2.14 -8.73 -25.38
C HIS A 42 -0.75 -8.33 -25.88
N GLY A 43 0.19 -8.17 -24.96
CA GLY A 43 1.54 -7.71 -25.26
C GLY A 43 1.66 -6.19 -25.36
N HIS A 44 2.84 -5.74 -25.75
CA HIS A 44 3.18 -4.35 -25.99
C HIS A 44 3.71 -4.16 -27.40
N ASP A 45 2.93 -3.56 -28.30
CA ASP A 45 3.25 -3.36 -29.70
C ASP A 45 2.85 -1.95 -30.14
N PRO A 46 3.73 -1.21 -30.87
CA PRO A 46 3.39 0.10 -31.43
C PRO A 46 2.14 0.13 -32.30
N GLY A 47 1.78 -1.01 -32.92
CA GLY A 47 0.54 -1.18 -33.70
C GLY A 47 -0.74 -1.10 -32.87
N HIS A 48 -0.67 -1.19 -31.55
CA HIS A 48 -1.82 -0.99 -30.67
C HIS A 48 -2.27 0.48 -30.59
N LEU A 49 -1.39 1.42 -30.97
CA LEU A 49 -1.72 2.84 -31.08
C LEU A 49 -2.44 3.10 -32.40
N ALA A 50 -3.77 3.15 -32.38
CA ALA A 50 -4.59 3.42 -33.58
C ALA A 50 -5.03 4.89 -33.62
N ASP A 51 -6.14 5.21 -32.97
CA ASP A 51 -6.79 6.51 -33.00
C ASP A 51 -6.64 7.29 -31.66
N GLU A 52 -5.75 6.83 -30.77
CA GLU A 52 -5.48 7.47 -29.51
C GLU A 52 -4.76 8.81 -29.69
N ASP A 53 -5.08 9.78 -28.86
CA ASP A 53 -4.40 11.08 -28.77
C ASP A 53 -3.39 11.12 -27.62
N THR A 54 -3.53 10.23 -26.64
CA THR A 54 -2.74 10.22 -25.41
C THR A 54 -2.35 8.80 -25.02
N LEU A 55 -1.06 8.58 -24.76
CA LEU A 55 -0.52 7.35 -24.18
C LEU A 55 -0.20 7.56 -22.70
N VAL A 56 -0.83 6.79 -21.81
CA VAL A 56 -0.49 6.79 -20.38
C VAL A 56 0.40 5.59 -20.05
N VAL A 57 1.55 5.85 -19.42
CA VAL A 57 2.55 4.84 -19.12
C VAL A 57 2.84 4.74 -17.61
N PRO A 58 2.99 3.53 -17.05
CA PRO A 58 3.42 3.35 -15.67
C PRO A 58 4.91 3.71 -15.51
N THR A 59 5.31 4.01 -14.29
CA THR A 59 6.66 4.51 -13.94
C THR A 59 7.80 3.60 -14.42
N PRO A 60 7.70 2.24 -14.36
CA PRO A 60 8.81 1.37 -14.77
C PRO A 60 9.09 1.36 -16.27
N VAL A 61 8.19 1.89 -17.11
CA VAL A 61 8.37 1.86 -18.57
C VAL A 61 9.44 2.87 -18.97
N PRO A 62 10.54 2.42 -19.64
CA PRO A 62 11.62 3.31 -20.04
C PRO A 62 11.21 4.21 -21.22
N PRO A 63 11.89 5.38 -21.39
CA PRO A 63 11.55 6.35 -22.43
C PRO A 63 11.77 5.86 -23.87
N ASP A 64 12.60 4.84 -24.05
CA ASP A 64 12.93 4.18 -25.32
C ASP A 64 12.07 2.94 -25.62
N HIS A 65 11.04 2.68 -24.80
CA HIS A 65 10.10 1.60 -25.08
C HIS A 65 9.41 1.82 -26.44
N PRO A 66 9.26 0.79 -27.31
CA PRO A 66 8.76 0.93 -28.68
C PRO A 66 7.41 1.67 -28.80
N GLU A 67 6.43 1.40 -27.92
CA GLU A 67 5.16 2.13 -27.90
C GLU A 67 5.34 3.61 -27.54
N VAL A 68 6.25 3.95 -26.62
CA VAL A 68 6.53 5.34 -26.23
C VAL A 68 7.22 6.10 -27.35
N VAL A 69 8.16 5.46 -28.04
CA VAL A 69 8.85 6.04 -29.20
C VAL A 69 7.88 6.30 -30.34
N GLU A 70 7.02 5.32 -30.65
CA GLU A 70 6.03 5.46 -31.72
C GLU A 70 4.97 6.52 -31.38
N ALA A 71 4.48 6.58 -30.15
CA ALA A 71 3.55 7.63 -29.71
C ALA A 71 4.13 9.02 -29.91
N ARG A 72 5.39 9.24 -29.50
CA ARG A 72 6.08 10.53 -29.72
C ARG A 72 6.28 10.86 -31.20
N LYS A 73 6.64 9.85 -32.01
CA LYS A 73 6.79 10.01 -33.46
C LYS A 73 5.50 10.42 -34.14
N ARG A 74 4.35 9.94 -33.68
CA ARG A 74 3.01 10.30 -34.14
C ARG A 74 2.51 11.63 -33.54
N GLY A 75 3.26 12.26 -32.64
CA GLY A 75 2.84 13.47 -31.94
C GLY A 75 1.78 13.29 -30.87
N LEU A 76 1.56 12.06 -30.41
CA LEU A 76 0.64 11.76 -29.31
C LEU A 76 1.18 12.35 -27.98
N ARG A 77 0.29 12.75 -27.10
CA ARG A 77 0.66 13.14 -25.75
C ARG A 77 1.07 11.89 -24.95
N VAL A 78 2.27 11.89 -24.39
CA VAL A 78 2.74 10.82 -23.50
C VAL A 78 2.72 11.32 -22.07
N LEU A 79 1.93 10.70 -21.20
CA LEU A 79 1.81 11.02 -19.78
C LEU A 79 2.32 9.87 -18.92
N ARG A 80 3.07 10.19 -17.90
CA ARG A 80 3.33 9.24 -16.82
C ARG A 80 2.09 9.05 -15.93
N ARG A 81 1.94 7.88 -15.33
CA ARG A 81 0.86 7.58 -14.36
C ARG A 81 0.69 8.68 -13.31
N MET A 82 1.79 9.14 -12.72
CA MET A 82 1.77 10.17 -11.69
C MET A 82 1.36 11.55 -12.20
N GLU A 83 1.73 11.91 -13.43
CA GLU A 83 1.30 13.18 -14.07
C GLU A 83 -0.21 13.21 -14.27
N LEU A 84 -0.79 12.09 -14.71
CA LEU A 84 -2.25 11.96 -14.84
C LEU A 84 -2.94 12.04 -13.47
N LEU A 85 -2.39 11.36 -12.45
CA LEU A 85 -2.92 11.44 -11.09
C LEU A 85 -2.82 12.87 -10.53
N ALA A 86 -1.70 13.55 -10.76
CA ALA A 86 -1.51 14.96 -10.37
C ALA A 86 -2.54 15.88 -11.02
N HIS A 87 -2.86 15.66 -12.31
CA HIS A 87 -3.91 16.40 -13.02
C HIS A 87 -5.28 16.25 -12.34
N PHE A 88 -5.64 15.03 -11.93
CA PHE A 88 -6.87 14.80 -11.18
C PHE A 88 -6.84 15.50 -9.82
N LEU A 89 -5.76 15.38 -9.06
CA LEU A 89 -5.65 15.92 -7.70
C LEU A 89 -5.53 17.44 -7.63
N ALA A 90 -5.07 18.07 -8.71
CA ALA A 90 -5.03 19.54 -8.80
C ALA A 90 -6.43 20.18 -8.78
N GLN A 91 -7.48 19.39 -9.07
CA GLN A 91 -8.86 19.83 -8.90
C GLN A 91 -9.25 19.72 -7.44
N ARG A 92 -9.60 20.83 -6.81
CA ARG A 92 -9.84 20.94 -5.37
C ARG A 92 -11.33 20.85 -5.02
N PRO A 93 -11.67 20.41 -3.78
CA PRO A 93 -10.83 19.98 -2.67
C PRO A 93 -10.21 18.60 -2.92
N SER A 94 -8.97 18.40 -2.45
CA SER A 94 -8.27 17.12 -2.63
C SER A 94 -7.38 16.74 -1.47
N ALA A 95 -7.14 15.43 -1.26
CA ALA A 95 -6.16 14.90 -0.32
C ALA A 95 -5.27 13.85 -0.98
N GLY A 96 -3.97 13.97 -0.77
CA GLY A 96 -2.98 12.98 -1.16
C GLY A 96 -2.33 12.36 0.08
N VAL A 97 -2.37 11.03 0.17
CA VAL A 97 -1.77 10.29 1.28
C VAL A 97 -0.50 9.60 0.80
N THR A 98 0.61 9.95 1.42
CA THR A 98 1.94 9.40 1.15
C THR A 98 2.61 8.89 2.43
N GLY A 99 3.81 8.35 2.29
CA GLY A 99 4.62 7.79 3.38
C GLY A 99 5.10 6.39 3.05
N THR A 100 6.13 5.92 3.69
CA THR A 100 6.69 4.59 3.42
C THR A 100 5.64 3.50 3.67
N HIS A 101 4.89 3.59 4.78
CA HIS A 101 3.89 2.61 5.20
C HIS A 101 2.52 3.24 5.48
N GLY A 102 1.46 2.41 5.40
CA GLY A 102 0.11 2.80 5.80
C GLY A 102 -0.68 3.62 4.78
N LYS A 103 -0.11 4.00 3.63
CA LYS A 103 -0.77 4.80 2.58
C LYS A 103 -2.16 4.29 2.20
N THR A 104 -2.22 3.06 1.73
CA THR A 104 -3.47 2.44 1.23
C THR A 104 -4.54 2.37 2.32
N THR A 105 -4.14 1.96 3.54
CA THR A 105 -5.06 1.85 4.68
C THR A 105 -5.58 3.22 5.10
N THR A 106 -4.71 4.22 5.22
CA THR A 106 -5.11 5.60 5.58
C THR A 106 -6.03 6.21 4.51
N THR A 107 -5.70 6.03 3.22
CA THR A 107 -6.55 6.50 2.12
C THR A 107 -7.91 5.81 2.11
N GLY A 108 -7.94 4.49 2.39
CA GLY A 108 -9.18 3.73 2.51
C GLY A 108 -10.03 4.15 3.70
N MET A 109 -9.42 4.43 4.85
CA MET A 109 -10.10 4.96 6.03
C MET A 109 -10.67 6.37 5.75
N LEU A 110 -9.88 7.25 5.11
CA LEU A 110 -10.34 8.57 4.71
C LEU A 110 -11.52 8.49 3.73
N ALA A 111 -11.45 7.60 2.74
CA ALA A 111 -12.56 7.36 1.82
C ALA A 111 -13.82 6.88 2.56
N ALA A 112 -13.70 5.96 3.52
CA ALA A 112 -14.81 5.48 4.33
C ALA A 112 -15.47 6.62 5.15
N ILE A 113 -14.68 7.49 5.74
CA ILE A 113 -15.17 8.67 6.47
C ILE A 113 -15.93 9.62 5.54
N LEU A 114 -15.38 9.95 4.38
CA LEU A 114 -16.00 10.89 3.45
C LEU A 114 -17.28 10.32 2.82
N LEU A 115 -17.35 9.01 2.59
CA LEU A 115 -18.59 8.30 2.19
C LEU A 115 -19.66 8.40 3.27
N GLU A 116 -19.28 8.16 4.53
CA GLU A 116 -20.21 8.27 5.69
C GLU A 116 -20.68 9.71 5.90
N ALA A 117 -19.83 10.69 5.60
CA ALA A 117 -20.17 12.11 5.63
C ALA A 117 -21.08 12.56 4.49
N GLY A 118 -21.38 11.69 3.50
CA GLY A 118 -22.17 12.03 2.32
C GLY A 118 -21.47 12.98 1.34
N LEU A 119 -20.12 13.07 1.42
CA LEU A 119 -19.35 14.02 0.62
C LEU A 119 -18.99 13.51 -0.80
N ASP A 120 -19.52 12.35 -1.19
CA ASP A 120 -19.34 11.77 -2.54
C ASP A 120 -17.90 11.78 -3.08
N PRO A 121 -16.91 11.18 -2.35
CA PRO A 121 -15.51 11.31 -2.72
C PRO A 121 -15.16 10.62 -4.05
N TRP A 122 -14.27 11.25 -4.83
CA TRP A 122 -13.51 10.61 -5.88
C TRP A 122 -12.31 9.92 -5.24
N VAL A 123 -12.09 8.61 -5.51
CA VAL A 123 -11.10 7.81 -4.77
C VAL A 123 -10.19 7.04 -5.73
N PHE A 124 -8.87 7.09 -5.45
CA PHE A 124 -7.84 6.29 -6.10
C PHE A 124 -7.00 5.57 -5.02
N LEU A 125 -6.98 4.23 -5.06
CA LEU A 125 -6.30 3.37 -4.08
C LEU A 125 -5.29 2.43 -4.73
N GLY A 126 -4.24 2.09 -4.00
CA GLY A 126 -3.29 1.03 -4.32
C GLY A 126 -3.77 -0.39 -4.02
N GLY A 127 -4.95 -0.57 -3.43
CA GLY A 127 -5.53 -1.86 -3.04
C GLY A 127 -7.05 -1.88 -3.22
N GLU A 128 -7.65 -3.06 -3.19
CA GLU A 128 -9.11 -3.21 -3.30
C GLU A 128 -9.79 -2.91 -1.96
N LEU A 129 -10.86 -2.13 -1.99
CA LEU A 129 -11.66 -1.76 -0.82
C LEU A 129 -13.12 -2.16 -1.07
N ALA A 130 -13.67 -3.01 -0.22
CA ALA A 130 -15.02 -3.54 -0.38
C ALA A 130 -16.15 -2.47 -0.40
N LEU A 131 -15.87 -1.26 0.09
CA LEU A 131 -16.78 -0.11 0.00
C LEU A 131 -16.82 0.53 -1.39
N LEU A 132 -15.91 0.15 -2.29
CA LEU A 132 -15.75 0.71 -3.63
C LEU A 132 -15.94 -0.38 -4.69
N PRO A 133 -16.24 -0.02 -5.93
CA PRO A 133 -16.19 -0.96 -7.05
C PRO A 133 -14.73 -1.30 -7.42
N GLY A 134 -14.00 -1.99 -6.49
CA GLY A 134 -12.59 -2.32 -6.61
C GLY A 134 -11.66 -1.31 -5.91
N ASN A 135 -10.75 -0.71 -6.64
CA ASN A 135 -9.71 0.17 -6.11
C ASN A 135 -9.85 1.65 -6.54
N ALA A 136 -10.97 1.99 -7.17
CA ALA A 136 -11.26 3.36 -7.60
C ALA A 136 -12.76 3.63 -7.61
N ARG A 137 -13.14 4.86 -7.29
CA ARG A 137 -14.51 5.34 -7.30
C ARG A 137 -14.58 6.73 -7.91
N PRO A 138 -15.36 6.93 -8.98
CA PRO A 138 -15.72 8.28 -9.40
C PRO A 138 -16.65 8.92 -8.36
N GLY A 139 -16.46 10.22 -8.13
CA GLY A 139 -17.28 11.02 -7.22
C GLY A 139 -17.17 12.49 -7.59
N ARG A 140 -18.12 13.30 -7.11
CA ARG A 140 -18.19 14.75 -7.38
C ARG A 140 -17.63 15.60 -6.25
N GLY A 141 -17.36 14.99 -5.11
CA GLY A 141 -16.80 15.64 -3.93
C GLY A 141 -15.28 15.64 -3.87
N PRO A 142 -14.69 15.65 -2.66
CA PRO A 142 -13.25 15.69 -2.48
C PRO A 142 -12.53 14.55 -3.19
N ARG A 143 -11.40 14.84 -3.84
CA ARG A 143 -10.57 13.84 -4.48
C ARG A 143 -9.54 13.30 -3.51
N VAL A 144 -9.54 11.99 -3.30
CA VAL A 144 -8.66 11.31 -2.34
C VAL A 144 -7.83 10.27 -3.06
N ALA A 145 -6.52 10.35 -2.92
CA ALA A 145 -5.62 9.40 -3.56
C ALA A 145 -4.45 8.98 -2.69
N GLU A 146 -4.06 7.73 -2.87
CA GLU A 146 -2.74 7.26 -2.50
C GLU A 146 -1.70 7.85 -3.46
N VAL A 147 -0.68 8.49 -2.91
CA VAL A 147 0.44 9.10 -3.64
C VAL A 147 1.70 8.32 -3.29
N ASP A 148 2.21 7.59 -4.27
CA ASP A 148 3.33 6.67 -4.12
C ASP A 148 4.66 7.42 -4.14
N GLU A 149 5.35 7.49 -2.99
CA GLU A 149 6.63 8.18 -2.84
C GLU A 149 7.78 7.52 -3.60
N SER A 150 7.62 6.27 -4.04
CA SER A 150 8.62 5.60 -4.89
C SER A 150 8.70 6.19 -6.30
N ASP A 151 7.66 6.91 -6.75
CA ASP A 151 7.64 7.60 -8.03
C ASP A 151 8.23 9.01 -7.87
N PRO A 152 9.40 9.33 -8.44
CA PRO A 152 10.04 10.63 -8.24
C PRO A 152 9.18 11.84 -8.63
N LEU A 153 8.16 11.65 -9.47
CA LEU A 153 7.22 12.71 -9.87
C LEU A 153 6.21 13.05 -8.79
N PHE A 154 6.12 12.29 -7.68
CA PHE A 154 5.16 12.58 -6.60
C PHE A 154 5.36 13.97 -5.99
N ARG A 155 6.58 14.51 -6.01
CA ARG A 155 6.91 15.86 -5.56
C ARG A 155 6.16 16.97 -6.33
N GLU A 156 5.64 16.67 -7.53
CA GLU A 156 4.94 17.62 -8.38
C GLU A 156 3.43 17.61 -8.14
N VAL A 157 2.92 16.63 -7.39
CA VAL A 157 1.50 16.54 -7.03
C VAL A 157 1.10 17.70 -6.12
N ARG A 158 -0.03 18.33 -6.43
CA ARG A 158 -0.61 19.44 -5.67
C ARG A 158 -1.97 19.05 -5.15
N VAL A 159 -2.18 19.25 -3.85
CA VAL A 159 -3.42 18.86 -3.15
C VAL A 159 -3.81 19.94 -2.14
N SER A 160 -5.08 19.95 -1.70
CA SER A 160 -5.48 20.81 -0.58
C SER A 160 -4.92 20.27 0.74
N VAL A 161 -4.94 18.94 0.94
CA VAL A 161 -4.45 18.27 2.15
C VAL A 161 -3.41 17.22 1.77
N ALA A 162 -2.17 17.40 2.21
CA ALA A 162 -1.12 16.39 2.10
C ALA A 162 -0.98 15.65 3.43
N VAL A 163 -1.05 14.32 3.39
CA VAL A 163 -0.86 13.46 4.55
C VAL A 163 0.42 12.67 4.38
N ALA A 164 1.36 12.78 5.32
CA ALA A 164 2.50 11.88 5.41
C ALA A 164 2.38 11.03 6.68
N THR A 165 2.27 9.72 6.49
CA THR A 165 2.11 8.79 7.62
C THR A 165 3.40 8.52 8.36
N ASN A 166 4.51 8.40 7.64
CA ASN A 166 5.89 8.17 8.12
C ASN A 166 6.86 8.37 6.97
N LEU A 167 8.16 8.35 7.27
CA LEU A 167 9.23 8.39 6.27
C LEU A 167 10.41 7.54 6.74
N GLU A 168 10.66 6.44 6.06
CA GLU A 168 11.79 5.53 6.29
C GLU A 168 12.65 5.41 5.01
N ALA A 169 13.83 4.81 5.15
CA ALA A 169 14.73 4.57 4.03
C ALA A 169 14.26 3.36 3.20
N ASP A 170 13.16 3.51 2.50
CA ASP A 170 12.69 2.56 1.48
C ASP A 170 12.73 3.21 0.10
N HIS A 171 12.79 2.41 -0.97
CA HIS A 171 12.93 2.91 -2.34
C HIS A 171 14.13 3.85 -2.55
N VAL A 172 15.23 3.59 -1.83
CA VAL A 172 16.53 4.24 -2.02
C VAL A 172 17.47 3.26 -2.72
N ALA A 173 18.05 3.66 -3.85
CA ALA A 173 18.95 2.81 -4.60
C ALA A 173 20.29 2.63 -3.84
N PRO A 174 20.89 1.42 -3.88
CA PRO A 174 22.26 1.24 -3.40
C PRO A 174 23.22 2.20 -4.11
N PRO A 175 24.31 2.63 -3.45
CA PRO A 175 25.28 3.55 -4.05
C PRO A 175 25.80 3.05 -5.40
N GLY A 176 25.66 3.89 -6.44
CA GLY A 176 26.09 3.58 -7.80
C GLY A 176 25.12 2.73 -8.63
N GLU A 177 23.98 2.34 -8.07
CA GLU A 177 22.91 1.65 -8.79
C GLU A 177 21.77 2.62 -9.15
N ARG A 178 21.12 2.36 -10.30
CA ARG A 178 19.90 3.07 -10.71
C ARG A 178 18.82 2.05 -11.02
N ALA A 179 17.67 2.21 -10.43
CA ALA A 179 16.50 1.37 -10.70
C ALA A 179 15.25 2.23 -10.80
N PRO A 180 14.31 1.88 -11.68
CA PRO A 180 12.99 2.51 -11.69
C PRO A 180 12.33 2.41 -10.32
N ASN A 181 11.62 3.46 -9.90
CA ASN A 181 10.98 3.55 -8.59
C ASN A 181 11.95 3.53 -7.38
N TYR A 182 13.17 4.05 -7.57
CA TYR A 182 14.13 4.29 -6.50
C TYR A 182 14.65 5.72 -6.57
N HIS A 183 14.80 6.33 -5.41
CA HIS A 183 15.54 7.59 -5.25
C HIS A 183 17.03 7.32 -5.20
N GLU A 184 17.83 8.25 -5.69
CA GLU A 184 19.29 8.12 -5.69
C GLU A 184 19.90 8.12 -4.27
N SER A 185 19.19 8.70 -3.29
CA SER A 185 19.59 8.75 -1.88
C SER A 185 18.39 9.01 -0.98
N LEU A 186 18.56 8.77 0.33
CA LEU A 186 17.57 9.14 1.34
C LEU A 186 17.32 10.66 1.36
N GLU A 187 18.34 11.47 1.05
CA GLU A 187 18.18 12.92 0.98
C GLU A 187 17.32 13.32 -0.22
N ALA A 188 17.50 12.68 -1.38
CA ALA A 188 16.65 12.89 -2.55
C ALA A 188 15.17 12.53 -2.27
N LEU A 189 14.94 11.43 -1.51
CA LEU A 189 13.58 11.06 -1.05
C LEU A 189 13.02 12.13 -0.11
N ARG A 190 13.81 12.65 0.84
CA ARG A 190 13.40 13.72 1.76
C ARG A 190 13.07 15.01 1.04
N GLU A 191 13.89 15.42 0.08
CA GLU A 191 13.62 16.59 -0.77
C GLU A 191 12.33 16.43 -1.56
N ALA A 192 12.12 15.27 -2.17
CA ALA A 192 10.90 14.98 -2.92
C ALA A 192 9.67 14.98 -2.00
N MET A 193 9.77 14.40 -0.79
CA MET A 193 8.73 14.44 0.23
C MET A 193 8.41 15.89 0.63
N ARG A 194 9.42 16.71 0.91
CA ARG A 194 9.24 18.12 1.22
C ARG A 194 8.57 18.87 0.06
N GLY A 195 8.95 18.58 -1.19
CA GLY A 195 8.35 19.17 -2.39
C GLY A 195 6.84 18.89 -2.49
N PHE A 196 6.42 17.66 -2.21
CA PHE A 196 5.01 17.28 -2.16
C PHE A 196 4.27 18.00 -1.04
N LEU A 197 4.81 17.97 0.20
CA LEU A 197 4.19 18.57 1.38
C LEU A 197 4.08 20.10 1.26
N ALA A 198 5.11 20.77 0.74
CA ALA A 198 5.10 22.22 0.53
C ALA A 198 4.10 22.69 -0.53
N GLY A 199 3.64 21.78 -1.39
CA GLY A 199 2.62 22.05 -2.41
C GLY A 199 1.17 22.02 -1.90
N ALA A 200 0.94 21.75 -0.60
CA ALA A 200 -0.38 21.63 0.00
C ALA A 200 -0.79 22.86 0.80
N GLU A 201 -2.10 23.07 0.92
CA GLU A 201 -2.68 24.12 1.80
C GLU A 201 -2.64 23.71 3.28
N THR A 202 -2.72 22.41 3.54
CA THR A 202 -2.64 21.80 4.87
C THR A 202 -1.80 20.54 4.82
N VAL A 203 -0.88 20.40 5.76
CA VAL A 203 -0.02 19.22 5.89
C VAL A 203 -0.38 18.48 7.17
N VAL A 204 -0.69 17.18 7.06
CA VAL A 204 -1.04 16.29 8.18
C VAL A 204 0.09 15.31 8.42
N VAL A 205 0.74 15.40 9.59
CA VAL A 205 1.89 14.56 9.96
C VAL A 205 1.82 14.12 11.44
N PRO A 206 2.48 13.00 11.81
CA PRO A 206 2.52 12.55 13.20
C PRO A 206 3.31 13.51 14.09
N ALA A 207 2.79 13.80 15.28
CA ALA A 207 3.45 14.64 16.28
C ALA A 207 4.72 14.00 16.87
N ALA A 208 4.84 12.68 16.81
CA ALA A 208 5.94 11.93 17.39
C ALA A 208 7.07 11.57 16.39
N ASP A 209 7.02 12.08 15.14
CA ASP A 209 8.04 11.81 14.13
C ASP A 209 8.97 13.04 13.95
N PRO A 210 10.18 13.05 14.57
CA PRO A 210 11.10 14.17 14.46
C PRO A 210 11.55 14.46 13.02
N GLY A 211 11.64 13.44 12.18
CA GLY A 211 12.05 13.57 10.78
C GLY A 211 11.01 14.33 9.97
N LEU A 212 9.75 13.93 10.07
CA LEU A 212 8.64 14.63 9.41
C LEU A 212 8.39 16.02 10.01
N LEU A 213 8.58 16.20 11.32
CA LEU A 213 8.47 17.53 11.94
C LEU A 213 9.53 18.50 11.41
N ALA A 214 10.78 18.04 11.24
CA ALA A 214 11.83 18.84 10.65
C ALA A 214 11.55 19.16 9.16
N LEU A 215 11.10 18.17 8.39
CA LEU A 215 10.75 18.36 6.98
C LEU A 215 9.60 19.35 6.76
N THR A 216 8.70 19.47 7.72
CA THR A 216 7.50 20.33 7.64
C THR A 216 7.64 21.65 8.40
N GLU A 217 8.84 21.99 8.84
CA GLU A 217 9.09 23.27 9.47
C GLU A 217 8.76 24.43 8.52
N GLY A 218 7.97 25.40 9.03
CA GLY A 218 7.48 26.54 8.24
C GLY A 218 6.30 26.25 7.33
N LEU A 219 5.79 25.00 7.27
CA LEU A 219 4.58 24.65 6.50
C LEU A 219 3.31 24.73 7.36
N PRO A 220 2.13 24.92 6.76
CA PRO A 220 0.83 24.94 7.45
C PRO A 220 0.45 23.53 7.91
N ARG A 221 1.07 23.05 8.98
CA ARG A 221 0.95 21.68 9.47
C ARG A 221 -0.07 21.51 10.58
N ARG A 222 -0.74 20.38 10.56
CA ARG A 222 -1.60 19.85 11.61
C ARG A 222 -1.02 18.50 12.08
N LEU A 223 -1.04 18.26 13.38
CA LEU A 223 -0.36 17.12 13.98
C LEU A 223 -1.35 16.11 14.53
N PHE A 224 -1.10 14.81 14.33
CA PHE A 224 -1.89 13.73 14.92
C PHE A 224 -1.03 12.82 15.82
N GLY A 225 -1.69 12.05 16.68
CA GLY A 225 -1.04 11.22 17.69
C GLY A 225 -0.80 11.98 19.01
N PRO A 226 -0.10 11.37 19.98
CA PRO A 226 0.17 11.98 21.26
C PRO A 226 0.86 13.33 21.12
N GLY A 227 0.28 14.37 21.73
CA GLY A 227 0.75 15.75 21.59
C GLY A 227 0.28 16.49 20.34
N GLY A 228 -0.52 15.86 19.49
CA GLY A 228 -1.12 16.46 18.31
C GLY A 228 -2.53 17.02 18.56
N GLU A 229 -3.22 17.36 17.47
CA GLU A 229 -4.61 17.88 17.50
C GLU A 229 -5.63 16.75 17.66
N VAL A 230 -5.31 15.56 17.14
CA VAL A 230 -6.15 14.35 17.23
C VAL A 230 -5.32 13.21 17.79
N TRP A 231 -5.85 12.51 18.80
CA TRP A 231 -5.19 11.35 19.41
C TRP A 231 -6.22 10.29 19.80
N ALA A 232 -5.72 9.11 20.21
CA ALA A 232 -6.52 8.00 20.72
C ALA A 232 -6.31 7.82 22.22
N GLU A 233 -7.39 7.59 22.96
CA GLU A 233 -7.40 7.22 24.37
C GLU A 233 -8.03 5.83 24.54
N ALA A 234 -7.76 5.17 25.67
CA ALA A 234 -8.34 3.88 26.03
C ALA A 234 -8.25 2.84 24.88
N VAL A 235 -7.05 2.74 24.29
CA VAL A 235 -6.83 1.82 23.17
C VAL A 235 -6.88 0.38 23.66
N ASP A 236 -7.83 -0.38 23.14
CA ASP A 236 -7.98 -1.82 23.36
C ASP A 236 -7.69 -2.58 22.06
N LEU A 237 -6.71 -3.49 22.11
CA LEU A 237 -6.25 -4.27 20.96
C LEU A 237 -6.76 -5.70 21.09
N SER A 238 -7.56 -6.13 20.11
CA SER A 238 -8.00 -7.51 20.02
C SER A 238 -7.54 -8.17 18.71
N PRO A 239 -7.65 -9.50 18.58
CA PRO A 239 -7.18 -10.23 17.39
C PRO A 239 -7.82 -9.82 16.06
N SER A 240 -9.04 -9.30 16.10
CA SER A 240 -9.84 -9.00 14.91
C SER A 240 -10.25 -7.54 14.79
N CYS A 241 -10.02 -6.75 15.84
CA CYS A 241 -10.44 -5.34 15.87
C CYS A 241 -9.57 -4.52 16.82
N THR A 242 -9.70 -3.22 16.71
CA THR A 242 -9.07 -2.27 17.64
C THR A 242 -10.10 -1.24 18.04
N SER A 243 -10.31 -1.05 19.33
CA SER A 243 -11.26 -0.06 19.87
C SER A 243 -10.52 1.05 20.58
N PHE A 244 -10.98 2.28 20.44
CA PHE A 244 -10.41 3.44 21.13
C PHE A 244 -11.38 4.61 21.12
N ARG A 245 -11.18 5.52 22.08
CA ARG A 245 -11.82 6.83 22.04
C ARG A 245 -10.98 7.77 21.16
N LEU A 246 -11.60 8.33 20.13
CA LEU A 246 -10.99 9.33 19.28
C LEU A 246 -11.24 10.71 19.86
N VAL A 247 -10.18 11.49 20.10
CA VAL A 247 -10.25 12.79 20.74
C VAL A 247 -9.58 13.84 19.86
N HIS A 248 -10.22 14.99 19.71
CA HIS A 248 -9.66 16.21 19.15
C HIS A 248 -9.43 17.22 20.28
N ARG A 249 -8.48 18.13 20.16
CA ARG A 249 -8.18 19.16 21.18
C ARG A 249 -9.40 20.00 21.62
N GLU A 250 -10.43 20.08 20.79
CA GLU A 250 -11.68 20.81 21.09
C GLU A 250 -12.75 19.92 21.73
N GLY A 251 -12.50 18.62 21.86
CA GLY A 251 -13.41 17.68 22.49
C GLY A 251 -13.40 16.29 21.83
N PRO A 252 -14.16 15.33 22.37
CA PRO A 252 -14.22 13.97 21.84
C PRO A 252 -14.90 13.94 20.48
N LEU A 253 -14.33 13.17 19.55
CA LEU A 253 -14.93 12.89 18.24
C LEU A 253 -15.80 11.61 18.25
N GLY A 254 -15.64 10.75 19.27
CA GLY A 254 -16.47 9.56 19.49
C GLY A 254 -15.67 8.28 19.75
N GLU A 255 -16.38 7.18 19.98
CA GLU A 255 -15.81 5.84 20.09
C GLU A 255 -15.62 5.25 18.69
N VAL A 256 -14.51 4.56 18.48
CA VAL A 256 -14.14 3.92 17.21
C VAL A 256 -13.90 2.42 17.45
N HIS A 257 -14.51 1.60 16.61
CA HIS A 257 -14.31 0.15 16.58
C HIS A 257 -13.80 -0.26 15.20
N LEU A 258 -12.47 -0.18 15.00
CA LEU A 258 -11.84 -0.60 13.74
C LEU A 258 -11.94 -2.12 13.58
N ARG A 259 -12.39 -2.57 12.42
CA ARG A 259 -12.44 -4.00 12.06
C ARG A 259 -11.10 -4.56 11.58
N VAL A 260 -10.03 -3.89 11.93
CA VAL A 260 -8.64 -4.29 11.64
C VAL A 260 -7.81 -4.18 12.91
N PRO A 261 -6.94 -5.17 13.20
CA PRO A 261 -6.14 -5.18 14.41
C PRO A 261 -4.89 -4.32 14.31
N GLY A 262 -4.30 -3.98 15.44
CA GLY A 262 -2.95 -3.47 15.56
C GLY A 262 -2.82 -1.95 15.74
N LYS A 263 -1.80 -1.56 16.51
CA LYS A 263 -1.51 -0.15 16.84
C LYS A 263 -1.25 0.72 15.61
N HIS A 264 -0.62 0.16 14.58
CA HIS A 264 -0.38 0.87 13.31
C HIS A 264 -1.68 1.31 12.64
N ASN A 265 -2.78 0.58 12.82
CA ASN A 265 -4.08 0.98 12.30
C ASN A 265 -4.73 2.10 13.12
N VAL A 266 -4.42 2.23 14.41
CA VAL A 266 -4.79 3.44 15.19
C VAL A 266 -4.08 4.66 14.59
N HIS A 267 -2.78 4.56 14.32
CA HIS A 267 -2.00 5.63 13.70
C HIS A 267 -2.59 6.06 12.33
N ASN A 268 -2.90 5.09 11.46
CA ASN A 268 -3.55 5.34 10.18
C ASN A 268 -4.93 6.03 10.34
N ALA A 269 -5.71 5.61 11.35
CA ALA A 269 -7.03 6.18 11.64
C ALA A 269 -6.93 7.64 12.12
N LEU A 270 -5.93 7.98 12.94
CA LEU A 270 -5.70 9.36 13.40
C LEU A 270 -5.33 10.27 12.24
N ALA A 271 -4.45 9.81 11.33
CA ALA A 271 -4.10 10.54 10.12
C ALA A 271 -5.32 10.78 9.21
N ALA A 272 -6.13 9.75 8.99
CA ALA A 272 -7.35 9.82 8.20
C ALA A 272 -8.39 10.76 8.84
N ALA A 273 -8.58 10.69 10.17
CA ALA A 273 -9.51 11.55 10.90
C ALA A 273 -9.14 13.03 10.78
N LEU A 274 -7.86 13.37 10.96
CA LEU A 274 -7.40 14.75 10.86
C LEU A 274 -7.49 15.30 9.44
N ALA A 275 -7.20 14.46 8.42
CA ALA A 275 -7.40 14.81 7.02
C ALA A 275 -8.89 15.01 6.69
N ALA A 276 -9.76 14.17 7.22
CA ALA A 276 -11.21 14.27 7.04
C ALA A 276 -11.79 15.56 7.65
N LEU A 277 -11.33 15.97 8.85
CA LEU A 277 -11.66 17.25 9.44
C LEU A 277 -11.26 18.42 8.53
N ALA A 278 -10.06 18.35 7.92
CA ALA A 278 -9.58 19.37 6.98
C ALA A 278 -10.42 19.44 5.70
N LEU A 279 -11.08 18.32 5.32
CA LEU A 279 -12.00 18.24 4.18
C LEU A 279 -13.47 18.50 4.55
N GLY A 280 -13.76 18.88 5.80
CA GLY A 280 -15.10 19.27 6.25
C GLY A 280 -16.02 18.13 6.72
N ALA A 281 -15.47 16.95 7.04
CA ALA A 281 -16.25 15.87 7.64
C ALA A 281 -16.61 16.19 9.11
N SER A 282 -17.83 15.84 9.52
CA SER A 282 -18.27 16.03 10.91
C SER A 282 -17.64 14.99 11.86
N PRO A 283 -17.51 15.32 13.17
CA PRO A 283 -17.05 14.37 14.19
C PRO A 283 -17.74 13.02 14.16
N GLU A 284 -19.07 13.03 14.02
CA GLU A 284 -19.92 11.83 14.01
C GLU A 284 -19.66 10.99 12.74
N ALA A 285 -19.45 11.63 11.59
CA ALA A 285 -19.12 10.94 10.37
C ALA A 285 -17.73 10.30 10.44
N ILE A 286 -16.78 10.94 11.12
CA ILE A 286 -15.43 10.41 11.31
C ILE A 286 -15.45 9.11 12.11
N SER A 287 -16.05 9.11 13.31
CA SER A 287 -16.09 7.92 14.17
C SER A 287 -16.88 6.77 13.53
N ARG A 288 -18.04 7.07 12.88
CA ARG A 288 -18.83 6.07 12.16
C ARG A 288 -18.11 5.52 10.92
N GLY A 289 -17.49 6.40 10.12
CA GLY A 289 -16.76 6.00 8.92
C GLY A 289 -15.57 5.09 9.23
N LEU A 290 -14.80 5.40 10.27
CA LEU A 290 -13.73 4.53 10.77
C LEU A 290 -14.28 3.18 11.25
N SER A 291 -15.38 3.16 11.99
CA SER A 291 -15.99 1.92 12.50
C SER A 291 -16.61 1.06 11.39
N ARG A 292 -16.99 1.65 10.26
CA ARG A 292 -17.48 0.95 9.07
C ARG A 292 -16.38 0.52 8.11
N PHE A 293 -15.15 0.98 8.29
CA PHE A 293 -14.02 0.60 7.44
C PHE A 293 -13.77 -0.92 7.52
N PRO A 294 -13.91 -1.66 6.40
CA PRO A 294 -13.85 -3.13 6.42
C PRO A 294 -12.43 -3.69 6.37
N GLY A 295 -11.41 -2.84 6.28
CA GLY A 295 -10.06 -3.20 5.85
C GLY A 295 -9.86 -3.06 4.34
N VAL A 296 -8.63 -3.16 3.90
CA VAL A 296 -8.21 -3.21 2.50
C VAL A 296 -7.72 -4.62 2.20
N GLY A 297 -8.02 -5.14 1.03
CA GLY A 297 -7.54 -6.45 0.60
C GLY A 297 -6.03 -6.57 0.74
N ARG A 298 -5.56 -7.72 1.17
CA ARG A 298 -4.15 -8.00 1.49
C ARG A 298 -3.56 -7.11 2.60
N ARG A 299 -4.37 -6.60 3.55
CA ARG A 299 -3.92 -5.89 4.75
C ARG A 299 -4.54 -6.56 5.97
N PHE A 300 -3.85 -7.56 6.52
CA PHE A 300 -4.33 -8.48 7.55
C PHE A 300 -5.68 -9.11 7.17
N GLU A 301 -5.80 -9.52 5.90
CA GLU A 301 -7.04 -10.11 5.35
C GLU A 301 -7.16 -11.57 5.76
N ARG A 302 -8.18 -11.91 6.56
CA ARG A 302 -8.49 -13.32 6.83
C ARG A 302 -9.17 -13.92 5.62
N VAL A 303 -8.42 -14.72 4.84
CA VAL A 303 -8.90 -15.32 3.58
C VAL A 303 -9.71 -16.60 3.79
N GLY A 304 -9.61 -17.22 4.96
CA GLY A 304 -10.36 -18.41 5.31
C GLY A 304 -9.73 -19.25 6.42
N GLU A 305 -10.03 -20.54 6.42
CA GLU A 305 -9.51 -21.52 7.35
C GLU A 305 -9.10 -22.81 6.63
N VAL A 306 -8.12 -23.53 7.19
CA VAL A 306 -7.74 -24.88 6.79
C VAL A 306 -7.40 -25.70 8.02
N GLY A 307 -8.02 -26.88 8.17
CA GLY A 307 -7.84 -27.71 9.38
C GLY A 307 -8.14 -26.98 10.70
N GLY A 308 -8.99 -25.93 10.71
CA GLY A 308 -9.29 -25.07 11.84
C GLY A 308 -8.25 -23.96 12.10
N ALA A 309 -7.13 -23.94 11.37
CA ALA A 309 -6.16 -22.85 11.39
C ALA A 309 -6.70 -21.63 10.64
N TRP A 310 -6.45 -20.43 11.16
CA TRP A 310 -6.74 -19.21 10.43
C TRP A 310 -5.70 -18.98 9.33
N VAL A 311 -6.17 -18.61 8.15
CA VAL A 311 -5.31 -18.22 7.02
C VAL A 311 -5.46 -16.72 6.80
N VAL A 312 -4.34 -16.00 6.95
CA VAL A 312 -4.28 -14.53 6.85
C VAL A 312 -3.29 -14.15 5.75
N ASP A 313 -3.70 -13.23 4.87
CA ASP A 313 -2.88 -12.65 3.80
C ASP A 313 -2.53 -11.19 4.14
N ASP A 314 -1.24 -10.84 4.06
CA ASP A 314 -0.78 -9.48 4.29
C ASP A 314 0.28 -9.05 3.27
N TYR A 315 0.20 -7.81 2.85
CA TYR A 315 1.10 -7.21 1.86
C TYR A 315 2.45 -6.77 2.44
N ALA A 316 2.67 -6.91 3.76
CA ALA A 316 3.88 -6.49 4.45
C ALA A 316 5.14 -7.00 3.74
N HIS A 317 6.03 -6.09 3.37
CA HIS A 317 7.22 -6.35 2.58
C HIS A 317 8.42 -5.48 2.95
N HIS A 318 8.29 -4.68 4.00
CA HIS A 318 9.38 -3.94 4.67
C HIS A 318 9.49 -4.43 6.12
N PRO A 319 10.68 -4.47 6.75
CA PRO A 319 10.84 -4.96 8.12
C PRO A 319 9.87 -4.35 9.14
N THR A 320 9.64 -3.05 9.08
CA THR A 320 8.70 -2.33 9.94
C THR A 320 7.27 -2.84 9.77
N GLU A 321 6.81 -3.04 8.53
CA GLU A 321 5.48 -3.61 8.24
C GLU A 321 5.37 -5.06 8.73
N VAL A 322 6.39 -5.87 8.44
CA VAL A 322 6.47 -7.29 8.86
C VAL A 322 6.36 -7.41 10.37
N GLN A 323 7.08 -6.57 11.11
CA GLN A 323 6.99 -6.54 12.57
C GLN A 323 5.59 -6.14 13.05
N ALA A 324 5.03 -5.07 12.51
CA ALA A 324 3.71 -4.57 12.90
C ALA A 324 2.59 -5.58 12.62
N THR A 325 2.66 -6.27 11.47
CA THR A 325 1.70 -7.33 11.10
C THR A 325 1.86 -8.56 12.00
N LEU A 326 3.10 -8.95 12.31
CA LEU A 326 3.36 -10.06 13.23
C LEU A 326 2.86 -9.74 14.66
N GLU A 327 3.10 -8.53 15.16
CA GLU A 327 2.57 -8.09 16.46
C GLU A 327 1.04 -8.17 16.50
N ALA A 328 0.37 -7.73 15.43
CA ALA A 328 -1.08 -7.85 15.31
C ALA A 328 -1.54 -9.32 15.29
N ALA A 329 -0.83 -10.21 14.60
CA ALA A 329 -1.15 -11.63 14.56
C ALA A 329 -0.99 -12.31 15.93
N LEU A 330 0.02 -11.93 16.69
CA LEU A 330 0.29 -12.46 18.05
C LEU A 330 -0.82 -12.10 19.04
N LEU A 331 -1.57 -11.02 18.84
CA LEU A 331 -2.76 -10.71 19.66
C LEU A 331 -3.82 -11.82 19.61
N SER A 332 -3.81 -12.67 18.58
CA SER A 332 -4.75 -13.79 18.46
C SER A 332 -4.59 -14.86 19.55
N GLY A 333 -3.47 -14.89 20.27
CA GLY A 333 -3.11 -15.95 21.19
C GLY A 333 -2.86 -17.31 20.51
N ARG A 334 -2.94 -17.35 19.17
CA ARG A 334 -2.68 -18.55 18.37
C ARG A 334 -1.19 -18.74 18.13
N ARG A 335 -0.80 -19.92 17.76
CA ARG A 335 0.54 -20.22 17.29
C ARG A 335 0.73 -19.62 15.90
N VAL A 336 1.43 -18.47 15.81
CA VAL A 336 1.65 -17.74 14.54
C VAL A 336 2.79 -18.40 13.77
N ARG A 337 2.47 -18.91 12.58
CA ARG A 337 3.40 -19.50 11.62
C ARG A 337 3.42 -18.64 10.38
N VAL A 338 4.59 -18.09 10.04
CA VAL A 338 4.73 -17.11 8.98
C VAL A 338 5.27 -17.77 7.71
N PHE A 339 4.62 -17.49 6.58
CA PHE A 339 5.07 -17.81 5.22
C PHE A 339 5.47 -16.50 4.55
N PHE A 340 6.75 -16.16 4.63
CA PHE A 340 7.26 -14.86 4.20
C PHE A 340 7.91 -14.93 2.84
N GLN A 341 7.43 -14.10 1.89
CA GLN A 341 8.05 -13.90 0.59
C GLN A 341 8.71 -12.51 0.56
N PRO A 342 10.05 -12.41 0.65
CA PRO A 342 10.73 -11.15 0.46
C PRO A 342 10.43 -10.60 -0.95
N HIS A 343 10.37 -9.28 -1.08
CA HIS A 343 9.99 -8.61 -2.32
C HIS A 343 11.06 -7.62 -2.76
N ARG A 344 11.52 -7.73 -4.00
CA ARG A 344 12.63 -7.04 -4.65
C ARG A 344 14.01 -7.47 -4.14
N LEU A 345 14.91 -7.77 -5.07
CA LEU A 345 16.25 -8.25 -4.75
C LEU A 345 17.08 -7.17 -4.03
N LEU A 346 17.08 -5.95 -4.53
CA LEU A 346 17.88 -4.85 -3.96
C LEU A 346 17.48 -4.56 -2.52
N ARG A 347 16.20 -4.44 -2.25
CA ARG A 347 15.68 -4.27 -0.88
C ARG A 347 16.07 -5.43 0.02
N THR A 348 15.93 -6.65 -0.46
CA THR A 348 16.22 -7.86 0.34
C THR A 348 17.71 -7.95 0.66
N GLN A 349 18.61 -7.62 -0.28
CA GLN A 349 20.06 -7.57 -0.07
C GLN A 349 20.46 -6.59 1.03
N GLU A 350 19.82 -5.43 1.10
CA GLU A 350 20.12 -4.41 2.12
C GLU A 350 19.48 -4.73 3.48
N LEU A 351 18.28 -5.33 3.49
CA LEU A 351 17.46 -5.45 4.70
C LEU A 351 17.31 -6.90 5.22
N TRP A 352 18.05 -7.88 4.70
CA TRP A 352 17.89 -9.30 5.07
C TRP A 352 17.97 -9.56 6.59
N GLU A 353 18.91 -8.88 7.28
CA GLU A 353 19.05 -9.02 8.73
C GLU A 353 17.90 -8.36 9.49
N ALA A 354 17.45 -7.20 9.03
CA ALA A 354 16.28 -6.52 9.60
C ALA A 354 14.99 -7.35 9.44
N PHE A 355 14.83 -8.06 8.31
CA PHE A 355 13.74 -9.03 8.13
C PHE A 355 13.80 -10.16 9.15
N ALA A 356 14.98 -10.75 9.39
CA ALA A 356 15.12 -11.80 10.40
C ALA A 356 14.79 -11.28 11.82
N GLN A 357 15.21 -10.06 12.14
CA GLN A 357 14.86 -9.42 13.42
C GLN A 357 13.36 -9.15 13.54
N ALA A 358 12.70 -8.68 12.49
CA ALA A 358 11.26 -8.42 12.47
C ALA A 358 10.43 -9.72 12.64
N LEU A 359 10.93 -10.83 12.10
CA LEU A 359 10.25 -12.12 12.12
C LEU A 359 10.51 -12.95 13.39
N LYS A 360 11.47 -12.58 14.23
CA LYS A 360 11.89 -13.37 15.40
C LYS A 360 10.79 -13.66 16.44
N GLY A 361 9.69 -12.88 16.42
CA GLY A 361 8.52 -13.11 17.29
C GLY A 361 7.62 -14.26 16.83
N ALA A 362 7.75 -14.75 15.60
CA ALA A 362 6.95 -15.84 15.07
C ALA A 362 7.29 -17.18 15.77
N HIS A 363 6.33 -18.10 15.83
CA HIS A 363 6.57 -19.45 16.35
C HIS A 363 7.32 -20.33 15.35
N GLU A 364 7.12 -20.09 14.07
CA GLU A 364 7.81 -20.75 12.96
C GLU A 364 7.81 -19.81 11.74
N VAL A 365 8.90 -19.84 10.95
CA VAL A 365 9.00 -19.05 9.71
C VAL A 365 9.39 -19.94 8.54
N VAL A 366 8.58 -19.92 7.50
CA VAL A 366 8.92 -20.47 6.17
C VAL A 366 9.27 -19.29 5.28
N VAL A 367 10.51 -19.24 4.80
CA VAL A 367 10.97 -18.20 3.89
C VAL A 367 10.89 -18.70 2.46
N LEU A 368 10.11 -18.03 1.64
CA LEU A 368 9.96 -18.33 0.21
C LEU A 368 11.06 -17.64 -0.59
N PRO A 369 11.39 -18.09 -1.82
CA PRO A 369 12.30 -17.38 -2.71
C PRO A 369 11.86 -15.93 -2.93
N VAL A 370 12.84 -15.00 -2.98
CA VAL A 370 12.57 -13.58 -3.18
C VAL A 370 11.77 -13.37 -4.47
N TYR A 371 10.69 -12.63 -4.40
CA TYR A 371 9.99 -12.15 -5.60
C TYR A 371 10.76 -10.97 -6.19
N THR A 372 11.39 -11.19 -7.35
CA THR A 372 12.36 -10.25 -7.91
C THR A 372 11.74 -8.98 -8.48
N ALA A 373 10.47 -8.99 -8.85
CA ALA A 373 9.79 -7.90 -9.56
C ALA A 373 10.55 -7.46 -10.84
N GLY A 374 11.28 -8.39 -11.48
CA GLY A 374 12.10 -8.12 -12.66
C GLY A 374 13.49 -7.56 -12.37
N GLU A 375 13.85 -7.33 -11.11
CA GLU A 375 15.19 -6.87 -10.71
C GLU A 375 16.24 -7.98 -10.88
N ARG A 376 17.48 -7.54 -11.11
CA ARG A 376 18.67 -8.39 -11.07
C ARG A 376 19.53 -7.95 -9.90
N GLY A 377 20.05 -8.89 -9.13
CA GLY A 377 20.90 -8.65 -7.97
C GLY A 377 22.22 -9.41 -8.04
N ARG A 378 23.06 -9.22 -7.03
CA ARG A 378 24.34 -9.91 -6.90
C ARG A 378 24.19 -11.35 -6.41
N GLU A 379 23.13 -11.63 -5.66
CA GLU A 379 22.80 -12.93 -5.09
C GLU A 379 21.52 -13.47 -5.72
N SER A 380 21.35 -14.81 -5.72
CA SER A 380 20.10 -15.41 -6.19
C SER A 380 18.96 -15.20 -5.20
N PRO A 381 17.70 -15.24 -5.66
CA PRO A 381 16.53 -15.18 -4.80
C PRO A 381 16.55 -16.21 -3.67
N GLU A 382 17.01 -17.42 -3.97
CA GLU A 382 17.10 -18.53 -3.03
C GLU A 382 18.17 -18.29 -1.97
N ALA A 383 19.37 -17.84 -2.37
CA ALA A 383 20.49 -17.58 -1.45
C ALA A 383 20.15 -16.52 -0.42
N LEU A 384 19.45 -15.46 -0.82
CA LEU A 384 18.97 -14.42 0.10
C LEU A 384 17.95 -14.96 1.08
N SER A 385 17.04 -15.82 0.62
CA SER A 385 16.03 -16.45 1.48
C SER A 385 16.66 -17.45 2.46
N ASP A 386 17.65 -18.23 2.02
CA ASP A 386 18.45 -19.12 2.89
C ASP A 386 19.18 -18.33 3.97
N ARG A 387 19.73 -17.14 3.64
CA ARG A 387 20.40 -16.26 4.59
C ARG A 387 19.45 -15.76 5.67
N ILE A 388 18.22 -15.36 5.31
CA ILE A 388 17.19 -14.94 6.27
C ILE A 388 16.79 -16.12 7.17
N ALA A 389 16.55 -17.31 6.60
CA ALA A 389 16.16 -18.49 7.35
C ALA A 389 17.26 -18.89 8.34
N LYS A 390 18.52 -18.96 7.90
CA LYS A 390 19.68 -19.25 8.76
C LYS A 390 19.80 -18.24 9.90
N ARG A 391 19.63 -16.95 9.63
CA ARG A 391 19.71 -15.92 10.67
C ARG A 391 18.60 -16.10 11.72
N LEU A 392 17.40 -16.50 11.32
CA LEU A 392 16.32 -16.82 12.24
C LEU A 392 16.65 -18.04 13.13
N GLU A 393 17.26 -19.09 12.56
CA GLU A 393 17.76 -20.24 13.33
C GLU A 393 18.81 -19.81 14.35
N ASP A 394 19.77 -18.97 13.96
CA ASP A 394 20.78 -18.39 14.86
C ASP A 394 20.15 -17.56 16.00
N LEU A 395 18.98 -16.97 15.76
CA LEU A 395 18.17 -16.27 16.74
C LEU A 395 17.28 -17.21 17.58
N GLY A 396 17.44 -18.52 17.42
CA GLY A 396 16.70 -19.55 18.15
C GLY A 396 15.25 -19.72 17.69
N ARG A 397 14.95 -19.39 16.42
CA ARG A 397 13.60 -19.55 15.85
C ARG A 397 13.57 -20.66 14.81
N PRO A 398 12.59 -21.59 14.87
CA PRO A 398 12.40 -22.58 13.82
C PRO A 398 12.17 -21.87 12.49
N ALA A 399 13.09 -22.00 11.57
CA ALA A 399 12.99 -21.39 10.25
C ALA A 399 13.54 -22.30 9.16
N ARG A 400 13.02 -22.19 7.95
CA ARG A 400 13.50 -22.92 6.77
C ARG A 400 13.10 -22.25 5.49
N ARG A 401 13.91 -22.37 4.45
CA ARG A 401 13.49 -22.04 3.10
C ARG A 401 12.67 -23.20 2.51
N MET A 402 11.62 -22.85 1.79
CA MET A 402 10.84 -23.78 0.98
C MET A 402 10.46 -23.12 -0.34
N ASP A 403 10.29 -23.91 -1.38
CA ASP A 403 9.65 -23.47 -2.61
C ASP A 403 8.14 -23.34 -2.40
N LYS A 404 7.45 -22.62 -3.30
CA LYS A 404 6.03 -22.32 -3.13
C LYS A 404 5.14 -23.56 -3.00
N GLU A 405 5.37 -24.57 -3.83
CA GLU A 405 4.58 -25.80 -3.79
C GLU A 405 4.89 -26.64 -2.53
N GLU A 406 6.15 -26.68 -2.12
CA GLU A 406 6.56 -27.31 -0.86
C GLU A 406 5.90 -26.61 0.34
N ALA A 407 5.93 -25.26 0.37
CA ALA A 407 5.33 -24.48 1.43
C ALA A 407 3.80 -24.67 1.51
N LEU A 408 3.11 -24.76 0.35
CA LEU A 408 1.69 -25.03 0.29
C LEU A 408 1.36 -26.44 0.83
N ALA A 409 2.10 -27.45 0.37
CA ALA A 409 1.94 -28.84 0.83
C ALA A 409 2.22 -28.94 2.35
N TYR A 410 3.29 -28.28 2.80
CA TYR A 410 3.65 -28.23 4.22
C TYR A 410 2.58 -27.56 5.08
N ALA A 411 2.07 -26.40 4.66
CA ALA A 411 1.00 -25.72 5.36
C ALA A 411 -0.24 -26.60 5.50
N ARG A 412 -0.65 -27.25 4.39
CA ARG A 412 -1.81 -28.15 4.35
C ARG A 412 -1.65 -29.37 5.26
N ALA A 413 -0.50 -30.02 5.24
CA ALA A 413 -0.23 -31.24 6.01
C ALA A 413 -0.07 -30.99 7.52
N THR A 414 0.29 -29.76 7.92
CA THR A 414 0.67 -29.45 9.30
C THR A 414 -0.19 -28.40 9.98
N ALA A 415 -1.21 -27.87 9.30
CA ALA A 415 -2.15 -26.90 9.88
C ALA A 415 -2.94 -27.53 11.03
N ARG A 416 -3.11 -26.78 12.11
CA ARG A 416 -3.84 -27.19 13.32
C ARG A 416 -4.80 -26.10 13.78
N PRO A 417 -5.86 -26.43 14.52
CA PRO A 417 -6.84 -25.44 14.98
C PRO A 417 -6.25 -24.28 15.80
N GLU A 418 -5.14 -24.52 16.51
CA GLU A 418 -4.43 -23.50 17.29
C GLU A 418 -3.53 -22.58 16.45
N ASP A 419 -3.35 -22.85 15.14
CA ASP A 419 -2.47 -22.08 14.27
C ASP A 419 -3.15 -20.84 13.67
N LEU A 420 -2.34 -19.80 13.46
CA LEU A 420 -2.58 -18.73 12.52
C LEU A 420 -1.46 -18.81 11.45
N LEU A 421 -1.84 -19.14 10.22
CA LEU A 421 -0.95 -19.21 9.07
C LEU A 421 -0.95 -17.83 8.40
N LEU A 422 0.15 -17.09 8.57
CA LEU A 422 0.30 -15.72 8.08
C LEU A 422 1.16 -15.71 6.82
N PHE A 423 0.54 -15.42 5.68
CA PHE A 423 1.21 -15.27 4.40
C PHE A 423 1.53 -13.80 4.19
N MET A 424 2.84 -13.46 4.15
CA MET A 424 3.31 -12.08 4.04
C MET A 424 4.18 -11.84 2.83
N GLY A 425 3.92 -10.75 2.10
CA GLY A 425 4.73 -10.29 0.99
C GLY A 425 3.94 -9.57 -0.10
N ALA A 426 4.61 -8.68 -0.83
CA ALA A 426 4.01 -7.92 -1.92
C ALA A 426 3.92 -8.70 -3.25
N GLY A 427 4.56 -9.87 -3.33
CA GLY A 427 4.58 -10.73 -4.50
C GLY A 427 3.35 -11.62 -4.63
N ASP A 428 3.58 -12.80 -5.17
CA ASP A 428 2.54 -13.79 -5.49
C ASP A 428 2.24 -14.77 -4.34
N VAL A 429 2.81 -14.57 -3.15
CA VAL A 429 2.51 -15.33 -1.92
C VAL A 429 1.01 -15.33 -1.59
N THR A 430 0.29 -14.26 -1.93
CA THR A 430 -1.18 -14.17 -1.79
C THR A 430 -1.92 -15.32 -2.52
N LEU A 431 -1.37 -15.81 -3.63
CA LEU A 431 -1.97 -16.93 -4.37
C LEU A 431 -1.90 -18.22 -3.55
N LEU A 432 -0.82 -18.43 -2.77
CA LEU A 432 -0.71 -19.60 -1.90
C LEU A 432 -1.76 -19.58 -0.79
N ALA A 433 -1.96 -18.42 -0.15
CA ALA A 433 -2.99 -18.28 0.89
C ALA A 433 -4.39 -18.63 0.35
N ARG A 434 -4.73 -18.13 -0.85
CA ARG A 434 -6.02 -18.41 -1.49
C ARG A 434 -6.15 -19.86 -1.95
N ARG A 435 -5.10 -20.43 -2.57
CA ARG A 435 -5.06 -21.85 -2.97
C ARG A 435 -5.20 -22.78 -1.78
N LEU A 436 -4.55 -22.45 -0.65
CA LEU A 436 -4.63 -23.25 0.58
C LEU A 436 -6.07 -23.40 1.07
N VAL A 437 -6.86 -22.31 1.00
CA VAL A 437 -8.27 -22.30 1.42
C VAL A 437 -9.20 -22.95 0.40
N HIS A 438 -8.97 -22.75 -0.91
CA HIS A 438 -9.90 -23.22 -1.95
C HIS A 438 -9.68 -24.67 -2.38
N GLU A 439 -8.45 -25.19 -2.25
CA GLU A 439 -8.07 -26.54 -2.61
C GLU A 439 -8.01 -27.49 -1.38
N GLY A 440 -8.24 -27.00 -0.19
CA GLY A 440 -8.30 -27.73 1.09
C GLY A 440 -9.73 -28.00 1.46
#